data_93fac13113c574031c4c0ce07f7881ab
#
_entry.id   93fac13113c574031c4c0ce07f7881ab
#
_cell.length_a   1.000
_cell.length_b   1.000
_cell.length_c   1.000
_cell.angle_alpha   90.00
_cell.angle_beta   90.00
_cell.angle_gamma   90.00
#
_symmetry.space_group_name_H-M   'P 1'
#
loop_
_entity.id
_entity.type
_entity.pdbx_description
1 polymer ?
#
loop_
_entity_poly.entity_id
_entity_poly.type
_entity_poly.pdbx_seq_one_letter_code
_entity_poly.pdbx_strand_id
1 'polypeptide(L)'
;PLNMNVLMKGKVPKVVGLKEVLREWLDHRREVLIRRSQHRLAAIDKRLEVLAGLIIAYLNIDEVIRIIRTADEPKKALVARFDLTEVQVEAILNMRLRSLAKLEEIELRKEHEELTKEKAGIEKLLGSEALQWKTVSWEIGNVRKQFSKETPLGKRRTTFGEASEVDIDAIAEALVEREPITVVVSEKGWIRALKGHVQDLATLTFKTDDRLKLSFFAETTSKLLVFATNGKVFTLEGSKLPGGRGAGEPMRLMFDLEQEHDIVEVVPYRGGRKALLASREGRGFVVAEDELIANTRKGKGVMGVDTPDELAAVRFVEGDHVAIVGLNRKLLVFPLNQVPEMARGKGVRLQKYKEGGMVDLKTFTLADGLTWKDSSDRTWTVAQADLFEWIGNRADAGKLPPKGFPKTNKF
;
A
#
# COMPACT_ATOMS: atom_id res chain seq x y z
N PRO A 1 4.16 -0.89 10.01
CA PRO A 1 4.78 0.08 10.92
C PRO A 1 3.75 1.10 11.41
N LEU A 2 3.83 1.49 12.71
CA LEU A 2 2.99 2.52 13.28
C LEU A 2 3.82 3.80 13.48
N ASN A 3 3.50 4.85 12.73
CA ASN A 3 4.12 6.17 12.86
C ASN A 3 3.23 7.05 13.72
N MET A 4 3.73 7.47 14.88
CA MET A 4 3.02 8.38 15.78
C MET A 4 3.48 9.81 15.54
N ASN A 5 2.66 10.59 14.83
CA ASN A 5 2.85 12.02 14.65
C ASN A 5 2.12 12.75 15.78
N VAL A 6 2.85 13.44 16.64
CA VAL A 6 2.29 14.17 17.78
C VAL A 6 2.84 15.58 17.85
N LEU A 7 2.09 16.47 18.49
CA LEU A 7 2.54 17.83 18.80
C LEU A 7 3.28 17.80 20.16
N MET A 8 4.61 17.84 20.10
CA MET A 8 5.44 17.93 21.29
C MET A 8 5.38 19.33 21.89
N LYS A 9 5.28 19.44 23.20
CA LYS A 9 5.09 20.71 23.94
C LYS A 9 3.92 21.55 23.37
N GLY A 10 2.92 20.87 22.81
CA GLY A 10 1.72 21.48 22.22
C GLY A 10 1.92 22.29 20.95
N LYS A 11 3.13 22.33 20.36
CA LYS A 11 3.41 23.23 19.22
C LYS A 11 4.24 22.60 18.09
N VAL A 12 5.12 21.66 18.38
CA VAL A 12 6.07 21.11 17.40
C VAL A 12 5.64 19.74 16.93
N PRO A 13 5.23 19.57 15.66
CA PRO A 13 4.93 18.25 15.12
C PRO A 13 6.20 17.40 15.02
N LYS A 14 6.16 16.20 15.57
CA LYS A 14 7.30 15.26 15.56
C LYS A 14 6.81 13.82 15.49
N VAL A 15 7.54 12.99 14.73
CA VAL A 15 7.36 11.54 14.79
C VAL A 15 8.16 11.02 15.98
N VAL A 16 7.49 10.33 16.91
CA VAL A 16 8.11 9.89 18.16
C VAL A 16 7.73 8.45 18.51
N GLY A 17 8.56 7.82 19.33
CA GLY A 17 8.27 6.50 19.88
C GLY A 17 7.28 6.55 21.05
N LEU A 18 6.64 5.42 21.37
CA LEU A 18 5.63 5.31 22.43
C LEU A 18 6.15 5.81 23.77
N LYS A 19 7.39 5.51 24.15
CA LYS A 19 8.00 5.94 25.42
C LYS A 19 8.10 7.47 25.50
N GLU A 20 8.48 8.13 24.42
CA GLU A 20 8.61 9.59 24.34
C GLU A 20 7.24 10.27 24.45
N VAL A 21 6.22 9.76 23.73
CA VAL A 21 4.84 10.25 23.82
C VAL A 21 4.29 10.14 25.24
N LEU A 22 4.48 9.00 25.90
CA LEU A 22 3.98 8.80 27.26
C LEU A 22 4.67 9.72 28.26
N ARG A 23 5.97 9.97 28.08
CA ARG A 23 6.71 10.91 28.95
C ARG A 23 6.19 12.33 28.78
N GLU A 24 6.05 12.81 27.55
CA GLU A 24 5.49 14.14 27.27
C GLU A 24 4.08 14.31 27.85
N TRP A 25 3.25 13.27 27.72
CA TRP A 25 1.92 13.28 28.30
C TRP A 25 1.94 13.37 29.83
N LEU A 26 2.84 12.67 30.50
CA LEU A 26 3.00 12.75 31.97
C LEU A 26 3.48 14.14 32.41
N ASP A 27 4.45 14.71 31.69
CA ASP A 27 4.96 16.06 31.97
C ASP A 27 3.84 17.09 31.78
N HIS A 28 3.04 16.98 30.75
CA HIS A 28 1.87 17.83 30.53
C HIS A 28 0.81 17.66 31.65
N ARG A 29 0.56 16.43 32.11
CA ARG A 29 -0.37 16.18 33.23
C ARG A 29 0.09 16.89 34.50
N ARG A 30 1.38 16.86 34.80
CA ARG A 30 1.97 17.58 35.94
C ARG A 30 1.83 19.09 35.77
N GLU A 31 2.10 19.64 34.60
CA GLU A 31 1.91 21.06 34.30
C GLU A 31 0.46 21.51 34.52
N VAL A 32 -0.48 20.72 34.02
CA VAL A 32 -1.93 20.98 34.24
C VAL A 32 -2.28 20.93 35.74
N LEU A 33 -1.74 19.97 36.50
CA LEU A 33 -1.94 19.86 37.91
C LEU A 33 -1.46 21.13 38.63
N ILE A 34 -0.27 21.63 38.32
CA ILE A 34 0.30 22.85 38.89
C ILE A 34 -0.58 24.06 38.54
N ARG A 35 -0.94 24.27 37.29
CA ARG A 35 -1.81 25.41 36.88
C ARG A 35 -3.17 25.38 37.58
N ARG A 36 -3.80 24.22 37.64
CA ARG A 36 -5.09 24.03 38.33
C ARG A 36 -4.98 24.35 39.79
N SER A 37 -3.90 23.89 40.45
CA SER A 37 -3.64 24.14 41.87
C SER A 37 -3.37 25.62 42.15
N GLN A 38 -2.59 26.31 41.33
CA GLN A 38 -2.35 27.76 41.44
C GLN A 38 -3.64 28.57 41.27
N HIS A 39 -4.47 28.24 40.30
CA HIS A 39 -5.76 28.89 40.09
C HIS A 39 -6.69 28.68 41.30
N ARG A 40 -6.74 27.45 41.85
CA ARG A 40 -7.54 27.16 43.04
C ARG A 40 -7.02 27.90 44.28
N LEU A 41 -5.70 27.95 44.44
CA LEU A 41 -5.07 28.69 45.53
C LEU A 41 -5.45 30.17 45.50
N ALA A 42 -5.35 30.84 44.35
CA ALA A 42 -5.75 32.25 44.19
C ALA A 42 -7.23 32.49 44.49
N ALA A 43 -8.11 31.54 44.16
CA ALA A 43 -9.52 31.61 44.48
C ALA A 43 -9.77 31.45 46.00
N ILE A 44 -9.03 30.54 46.65
CA ILE A 44 -9.09 30.34 48.11
C ILE A 44 -8.59 31.59 48.84
N ASP A 45 -7.46 32.18 48.42
CA ASP A 45 -6.90 33.37 49.05
C ASP A 45 -7.90 34.54 49.02
N LYS A 46 -8.53 34.81 47.89
CA LYS A 46 -9.58 35.81 47.77
C LYS A 46 -10.77 35.54 48.69
N ARG A 47 -11.18 34.28 48.81
CA ARG A 47 -12.32 33.91 49.67
C ARG A 47 -11.96 33.99 51.14
N LEU A 48 -10.75 33.58 51.56
CA LEU A 48 -10.24 33.72 52.93
C LEU A 48 -10.11 35.18 53.35
N GLU A 49 -9.66 36.07 52.46
CA GLU A 49 -9.61 37.50 52.69
C GLU A 49 -11.00 38.04 53.07
N VAL A 50 -12.03 37.71 52.26
CA VAL A 50 -13.42 38.13 52.58
C VAL A 50 -13.92 37.53 53.90
N LEU A 51 -13.70 36.22 54.12
CA LEU A 51 -14.13 35.55 55.36
C LEU A 51 -13.48 36.10 56.58
N ALA A 52 -12.19 36.43 56.50
CA ALA A 52 -11.49 37.09 57.66
C ALA A 52 -12.12 38.41 57.99
N GLY A 53 -12.46 39.24 57.00
CA GLY A 53 -13.18 40.52 57.27
C GLY A 53 -14.56 40.31 57.85
N LEU A 54 -15.33 39.35 57.35
CA LEU A 54 -16.65 39.02 57.87
C LEU A 54 -16.58 38.53 59.34
N ILE A 55 -15.60 37.67 59.66
CA ILE A 55 -15.39 37.20 61.06
C ILE A 55 -15.05 38.35 62.00
N ILE A 56 -14.21 39.32 61.59
CA ILE A 56 -13.90 40.49 62.35
C ILE A 56 -15.18 41.33 62.62
N ALA A 57 -16.00 41.50 61.58
CA ALA A 57 -17.27 42.22 61.70
C ALA A 57 -18.24 41.52 62.66
N TYR A 58 -18.35 40.20 62.62
CA TYR A 58 -19.19 39.45 63.56
C TYR A 58 -18.74 39.60 65.03
N LEU A 59 -17.45 39.57 65.28
CA LEU A 59 -16.89 39.73 66.61
C LEU A 59 -17.11 41.11 67.17
N ASN A 60 -17.33 42.10 66.31
CA ASN A 60 -17.46 43.52 66.71
C ASN A 60 -18.73 44.13 66.08
N ILE A 61 -19.81 43.39 65.99
CA ILE A 61 -21.00 43.80 65.27
C ILE A 61 -21.60 45.10 65.69
N ASP A 62 -21.69 45.31 66.97
CA ASP A 62 -22.27 46.57 67.57
C ASP A 62 -21.45 47.79 67.14
N GLU A 63 -20.13 47.71 67.21
CA GLU A 63 -19.23 48.76 66.75
C GLU A 63 -19.29 49.02 65.28
N VAL A 64 -19.36 47.94 64.42
CA VAL A 64 -19.54 48.03 62.96
C VAL A 64 -20.84 48.75 62.64
N ILE A 65 -21.96 48.38 63.28
CA ILE A 65 -23.26 49.07 63.12
C ILE A 65 -23.19 50.55 63.57
N ARG A 66 -22.55 50.82 64.67
CA ARG A 66 -22.36 52.18 65.15
C ARG A 66 -21.62 53.04 64.12
N ILE A 67 -20.48 52.56 63.60
CA ILE A 67 -19.68 53.27 62.61
C ILE A 67 -20.50 53.53 61.36
N ILE A 68 -21.21 52.51 60.82
CA ILE A 68 -22.02 52.61 59.59
C ILE A 68 -23.11 53.67 59.74
N ARG A 69 -23.66 53.85 60.99
CA ARG A 69 -24.76 54.82 61.27
C ARG A 69 -24.30 56.24 61.58
N THR A 70 -23.08 56.43 62.13
CA THR A 70 -22.64 57.74 62.66
C THR A 70 -21.46 58.35 61.92
N ALA A 71 -20.71 57.62 61.14
CA ALA A 71 -19.56 58.14 60.40
C ALA A 71 -19.99 58.75 59.03
N ASP A 72 -19.43 59.95 58.75
CA ASP A 72 -19.62 60.60 57.45
C ASP A 72 -19.07 59.75 56.27
N GLU A 73 -17.96 59.04 56.50
CA GLU A 73 -17.33 58.12 55.53
C GLU A 73 -17.13 56.71 56.12
N PRO A 74 -18.16 55.89 56.18
CA PRO A 74 -18.11 54.58 56.84
C PRO A 74 -17.01 53.67 56.37
N LYS A 75 -16.72 53.68 55.04
CA LYS A 75 -15.62 52.83 54.44
C LYS A 75 -14.27 53.15 55.08
N LYS A 76 -13.87 54.43 55.09
CA LYS A 76 -12.61 54.88 55.70
C LYS A 76 -12.54 54.60 57.18
N ALA A 77 -13.63 54.82 57.88
CA ALA A 77 -13.72 54.60 59.31
C ALA A 77 -13.55 53.09 59.67
N LEU A 78 -14.14 52.19 58.92
CA LEU A 78 -13.98 50.73 59.08
C LEU A 78 -12.56 50.28 58.80
N VAL A 79 -11.93 50.78 57.70
CA VAL A 79 -10.51 50.49 57.39
C VAL A 79 -9.63 50.93 58.55
N ALA A 80 -9.77 52.20 59.05
CA ALA A 80 -8.90 52.72 60.08
C ALA A 80 -9.11 52.04 61.43
N ARG A 81 -10.34 51.59 61.73
CA ARG A 81 -10.68 51.02 63.07
C ARG A 81 -10.28 49.55 63.20
N PHE A 82 -10.41 48.74 62.14
CA PHE A 82 -10.21 47.32 62.20
C PHE A 82 -9.06 46.84 61.30
N ASP A 83 -8.29 47.75 60.70
CA ASP A 83 -7.20 47.45 59.75
C ASP A 83 -7.64 46.49 58.60
N LEU A 84 -8.81 46.80 58.03
CA LEU A 84 -9.44 46.00 56.98
C LEU A 84 -8.99 46.44 55.59
N THR A 85 -8.92 45.48 54.66
CA THR A 85 -8.73 45.77 53.20
C THR A 85 -10.01 46.34 52.59
N GLU A 86 -9.90 47.08 51.49
CA GLU A 86 -11.08 47.60 50.79
C GLU A 86 -12.05 46.46 50.37
N VAL A 87 -11.55 45.30 50.00
CA VAL A 87 -12.35 44.13 49.64
C VAL A 87 -13.16 43.63 50.86
N GLN A 88 -12.54 43.59 52.03
CA GLN A 88 -13.20 43.19 53.28
C GLN A 88 -14.29 44.17 53.70
N VAL A 89 -14.00 45.47 53.62
CA VAL A 89 -15.00 46.52 53.92
C VAL A 89 -16.18 46.47 52.98
N GLU A 90 -15.94 46.31 51.69
CA GLU A 90 -17.00 46.16 50.67
C GLU A 90 -17.88 44.93 50.95
N ALA A 91 -17.26 43.80 51.33
CA ALA A 91 -17.99 42.57 51.68
C ALA A 91 -18.86 42.79 52.95
N ILE A 92 -18.36 43.55 54.01
CA ILE A 92 -19.08 43.88 55.22
C ILE A 92 -20.27 44.80 54.92
N LEU A 93 -20.08 45.86 54.14
CA LEU A 93 -21.14 46.79 53.78
C LEU A 93 -22.24 46.19 52.91
N ASN A 94 -21.91 45.18 52.12
CA ASN A 94 -22.87 44.44 51.29
C ASN A 94 -23.52 43.25 52.02
N MET A 95 -23.23 43.05 53.32
CA MET A 95 -23.76 41.93 54.09
C MET A 95 -25.28 42.12 54.31
N ARG A 96 -26.02 41.04 54.12
CA ARG A 96 -27.48 41.06 54.40
C ARG A 96 -27.74 40.95 55.86
N LEU A 97 -28.73 41.69 56.39
CA LEU A 97 -29.11 41.65 57.81
C LEU A 97 -29.43 40.25 58.34
N ARG A 98 -30.01 39.37 57.50
CA ARG A 98 -30.28 37.97 57.88
C ARG A 98 -29.00 37.18 58.18
N SER A 99 -27.87 37.54 57.54
CA SER A 99 -26.59 36.90 57.75
C SER A 99 -25.97 37.13 59.11
N LEU A 100 -26.55 38.01 59.87
CA LEU A 100 -26.13 38.28 61.27
C LEU A 100 -26.63 37.23 62.29
N ALA A 101 -27.33 36.18 61.78
CA ALA A 101 -27.78 35.08 62.62
C ALA A 101 -26.57 34.23 63.11
N LYS A 102 -26.61 33.80 64.37
CA LYS A 102 -25.54 33.05 65.08
C LYS A 102 -25.15 31.72 64.28
N LEU A 103 -26.08 31.14 63.57
CA LEU A 103 -25.84 29.97 62.80
C LEU A 103 -24.92 30.24 61.59
N GLU A 104 -25.04 31.40 60.96
CA GLU A 104 -24.20 31.78 59.81
C GLU A 104 -22.75 32.09 60.23
N GLU A 105 -22.53 32.62 61.48
CA GLU A 105 -21.17 32.77 62.00
C GLU A 105 -20.44 31.44 62.15
N ILE A 106 -21.13 30.40 62.61
CA ILE A 106 -20.55 29.06 62.76
C ILE A 106 -20.18 28.52 61.42
N GLU A 107 -21.03 28.68 60.38
CA GLU A 107 -20.77 28.25 59.04
C GLU A 107 -19.57 28.97 58.39
N LEU A 108 -19.46 30.28 58.58
CA LEU A 108 -18.32 31.05 58.05
C LEU A 108 -17.00 30.63 58.70
N ARG A 109 -16.98 30.38 60.01
CA ARG A 109 -15.79 29.88 60.72
C ARG A 109 -15.39 28.47 60.20
N LYS A 110 -16.36 27.62 59.98
CA LYS A 110 -16.14 26.30 59.46
C LYS A 110 -15.58 26.38 58.03
N GLU A 111 -16.19 27.21 57.18
CA GLU A 111 -15.68 27.43 55.80
C GLU A 111 -14.24 27.97 55.83
N HIS A 112 -13.94 28.93 56.69
CA HIS A 112 -12.60 29.51 56.88
C HIS A 112 -11.58 28.41 57.26
N GLU A 113 -11.92 27.55 58.21
CA GLU A 113 -11.05 26.46 58.63
C GLU A 113 -10.82 25.43 57.53
N GLU A 114 -11.88 25.03 56.81
CA GLU A 114 -11.78 24.07 55.68
C GLU A 114 -10.91 24.63 54.57
N LEU A 115 -11.12 25.89 54.16
CA LEU A 115 -10.32 26.54 53.12
C LEU A 115 -8.86 26.73 53.56
N THR A 116 -8.60 27.03 54.86
CA THR A 116 -7.24 27.15 55.39
C THR A 116 -6.49 25.81 55.32
N LYS A 117 -7.17 24.70 55.65
CA LYS A 117 -6.61 23.35 55.50
C LYS A 117 -6.36 22.99 54.02
N GLU A 118 -7.32 23.34 53.14
CA GLU A 118 -7.16 23.12 51.68
C GLU A 118 -5.98 23.91 51.13
N LYS A 119 -5.85 25.21 51.52
CA LYS A 119 -4.73 26.10 51.17
C LYS A 119 -3.39 25.45 51.54
N ALA A 120 -3.22 25.07 52.80
CA ALA A 120 -1.99 24.43 53.27
C ALA A 120 -1.66 23.14 52.50
N GLY A 121 -2.68 22.35 52.13
CA GLY A 121 -2.52 21.15 51.28
C GLY A 121 -2.02 21.48 49.87
N ILE A 122 -2.59 22.53 49.25
CA ILE A 122 -2.20 22.97 47.90
C ILE A 122 -0.79 23.58 47.89
N GLU A 123 -0.46 24.43 48.91
CA GLU A 123 0.89 25.01 49.05
C GLU A 123 1.97 23.92 49.20
N LYS A 124 1.68 22.88 50.01
CA LYS A 124 2.56 21.72 50.14
C LYS A 124 2.72 20.96 48.85
N LEU A 125 1.63 20.79 48.08
CA LEU A 125 1.68 20.14 46.74
C LEU A 125 2.52 20.96 45.77
N LEU A 126 2.32 22.28 45.73
CA LEU A 126 3.06 23.16 44.80
C LEU A 126 4.56 23.22 45.16
N GLY A 127 4.90 23.15 46.46
CA GLY A 127 6.29 23.16 46.92
C GLY A 127 7.06 21.84 46.80
N SER A 128 6.39 20.73 46.38
CA SER A 128 7.05 19.41 46.35
C SER A 128 6.80 18.67 45.05
N GLU A 129 7.85 18.55 44.23
CA GLU A 129 7.79 17.78 42.99
C GLU A 129 7.41 16.30 43.23
N ALA A 130 7.91 15.71 44.29
CA ALA A 130 7.58 14.32 44.65
C ALA A 130 6.09 14.14 44.94
N LEU A 131 5.44 15.12 45.61
CA LEU A 131 4.00 15.09 45.84
C LEU A 131 3.20 15.29 44.55
N GLN A 132 3.66 16.17 43.67
CA GLN A 132 3.04 16.35 42.34
C GLN A 132 2.99 15.04 41.59
N TRP A 133 4.12 14.34 41.47
CA TRP A 133 4.20 13.02 40.82
C TRP A 133 3.34 11.96 41.51
N LYS A 134 3.31 11.95 42.84
CA LYS A 134 2.45 11.05 43.61
C LYS A 134 0.98 11.30 43.30
N THR A 135 0.58 12.56 43.19
CA THR A 135 -0.80 12.98 42.87
C THR A 135 -1.16 12.54 41.45
N VAL A 136 -0.29 12.79 40.44
CA VAL A 136 -0.48 12.33 39.06
C VAL A 136 -0.60 10.81 39.01
N SER A 137 0.27 10.07 39.72
CA SER A 137 0.21 8.62 39.82
C SER A 137 -1.11 8.13 40.42
N TRP A 138 -1.60 8.78 41.44
CA TRP A 138 -2.88 8.45 42.08
C TRP A 138 -4.06 8.70 41.08
N GLU A 139 -4.07 9.85 40.43
CA GLU A 139 -5.09 10.15 39.38
C GLU A 139 -5.13 9.10 38.31
N ILE A 140 -3.96 8.69 37.78
CA ILE A 140 -3.84 7.62 36.77
C ILE A 140 -4.32 6.29 37.34
N GLY A 141 -4.00 6.00 38.59
CA GLY A 141 -4.49 4.80 39.31
C GLY A 141 -6.02 4.75 39.39
N ASN A 142 -6.68 5.87 39.58
CA ASN A 142 -8.14 5.95 39.55
C ASN A 142 -8.72 5.70 38.17
N VAL A 143 -8.12 6.29 37.12
CA VAL A 143 -8.50 6.01 35.71
C VAL A 143 -8.32 4.53 35.41
N ARG A 144 -7.20 3.92 35.85
CA ARG A 144 -6.97 2.47 35.68
C ARG A 144 -8.04 1.63 36.35
N LYS A 145 -8.53 2.02 37.53
CA LYS A 145 -9.64 1.31 38.21
C LYS A 145 -10.94 1.46 37.43
N GLN A 146 -11.24 2.69 36.94
CA GLN A 146 -12.44 2.96 36.17
C GLN A 146 -12.51 2.18 34.84
N PHE A 147 -11.36 1.97 34.21
CA PHE A 147 -11.21 1.22 32.95
C PHE A 147 -10.61 -0.17 33.17
N SER A 148 -10.83 -0.78 34.33
CA SER A 148 -10.39 -2.14 34.60
C SER A 148 -11.20 -3.14 33.76
N LYS A 149 -10.63 -4.32 33.50
CA LYS A 149 -11.29 -5.40 32.73
C LYS A 149 -12.65 -5.82 33.29
N GLU A 150 -12.89 -5.53 34.56
CA GLU A 150 -14.10 -5.91 35.32
C GLU A 150 -15.23 -4.89 35.14
N THR A 151 -14.91 -3.68 34.69
CA THR A 151 -15.91 -2.64 34.49
C THR A 151 -16.50 -2.65 33.08
N PRO A 152 -17.75 -2.16 32.89
CA PRO A 152 -18.34 -2.06 31.56
C PRO A 152 -17.52 -1.22 30.58
N LEU A 153 -16.83 -0.18 31.07
CA LEU A 153 -15.98 0.71 30.26
C LEU A 153 -14.64 0.04 29.88
N GLY A 154 -14.10 -0.79 30.75
CA GLY A 154 -12.81 -1.45 30.55
C GLY A 154 -12.89 -2.82 29.89
N LYS A 155 -14.10 -3.39 29.79
CA LYS A 155 -14.31 -4.69 29.13
C LYS A 155 -13.91 -4.62 27.65
N ARG A 156 -12.91 -5.42 27.29
CA ARG A 156 -12.39 -5.45 25.93
C ARG A 156 -13.44 -5.99 24.96
N ARG A 157 -13.76 -5.21 23.93
CA ARG A 157 -14.71 -5.62 22.86
C ARG A 157 -14.01 -6.21 21.64
N THR A 158 -12.69 -6.11 21.57
CA THR A 158 -11.87 -6.64 20.48
C THR A 158 -11.05 -7.81 20.97
N THR A 159 -10.89 -8.82 20.12
CA THR A 159 -9.99 -9.96 20.33
C THR A 159 -8.84 -9.89 19.34
N PHE A 160 -7.73 -10.56 19.64
CA PHE A 160 -6.72 -10.81 18.61
C PHE A 160 -7.25 -11.94 17.74
N GLY A 161 -7.39 -11.70 16.44
CA GLY A 161 -7.55 -12.75 15.44
C GLY A 161 -6.20 -13.39 15.13
N GLU A 162 -6.23 -14.51 14.42
CA GLU A 162 -5.02 -15.00 13.76
C GLU A 162 -4.54 -13.94 12.76
N ALA A 163 -3.23 -13.75 12.69
CA ALA A 163 -2.67 -12.89 11.65
C ALA A 163 -3.04 -13.53 10.31
N SER A 164 -3.86 -12.85 9.50
CA SER A 164 -3.98 -13.25 8.11
C SER A 164 -2.56 -13.29 7.54
N GLU A 165 -2.21 -14.35 6.84
CA GLU A 165 -1.02 -14.36 5.99
C GLU A 165 -1.19 -13.22 4.99
N VAL A 166 -0.66 -12.08 5.36
CA VAL A 166 -0.69 -10.89 4.51
C VAL A 166 0.40 -11.12 3.47
N ASP A 167 -0.01 -11.52 2.29
CA ASP A 167 0.86 -11.50 1.13
C ASP A 167 1.20 -10.04 0.82
N ILE A 168 2.40 -9.63 1.25
CA ILE A 168 2.91 -8.28 1.06
C ILE A 168 3.00 -7.97 -0.44
N ASP A 169 3.28 -8.98 -1.26
CA ASP A 169 3.35 -8.85 -2.72
C ASP A 169 1.95 -8.60 -3.31
N ALA A 170 0.92 -9.28 -2.82
CA ALA A 170 -0.46 -9.04 -3.22
C ALA A 170 -0.96 -7.63 -2.83
N ILE A 171 -0.54 -7.10 -1.67
CA ILE A 171 -0.85 -5.72 -1.28
C ILE A 171 -0.11 -4.72 -2.17
N ALA A 172 1.17 -4.98 -2.46
CA ALA A 172 1.95 -4.13 -3.37
C ALA A 172 1.35 -4.12 -4.78
N GLU A 173 0.90 -5.28 -5.27
CA GLU A 173 0.18 -5.43 -6.55
C GLU A 173 -1.17 -4.66 -6.55
N ALA A 174 -1.92 -4.73 -5.46
CA ALA A 174 -3.21 -4.02 -5.31
C ALA A 174 -3.07 -2.49 -5.21
N LEU A 175 -1.89 -1.98 -4.83
CA LEU A 175 -1.59 -0.55 -4.74
C LEU A 175 -1.08 0.05 -6.07
N VAL A 176 -0.81 -0.78 -7.09
CA VAL A 176 -0.39 -0.30 -8.41
C VAL A 176 -1.58 0.34 -9.12
N GLU A 177 -1.48 1.62 -9.45
CA GLU A 177 -2.48 2.29 -10.27
C GLU A 177 -2.56 1.63 -11.64
N ARG A 178 -3.77 1.27 -12.05
CA ARG A 178 -4.03 0.65 -13.35
C ARG A 178 -4.00 1.71 -14.45
N GLU A 179 -2.89 1.82 -15.14
CA GLU A 179 -2.71 2.72 -16.27
C GLU A 179 -2.47 1.92 -17.57
N PRO A 180 -3.00 2.37 -18.72
CA PRO A 180 -2.68 1.77 -20.01
C PRO A 180 -1.23 2.07 -20.38
N ILE A 181 -0.52 1.07 -20.91
CA ILE A 181 0.85 1.19 -21.39
C ILE A 181 1.01 0.52 -22.75
N THR A 182 1.97 0.99 -23.53
CA THR A 182 2.45 0.31 -24.75
C THR A 182 3.83 -0.24 -24.46
N VAL A 183 3.94 -1.56 -24.46
CA VAL A 183 5.23 -2.24 -24.30
C VAL A 183 5.93 -2.28 -25.65
N VAL A 184 7.19 -1.88 -25.68
CA VAL A 184 8.04 -1.86 -26.87
C VAL A 184 9.27 -2.69 -26.59
N VAL A 185 9.55 -3.67 -27.45
CA VAL A 185 10.72 -4.55 -27.37
C VAL A 185 11.54 -4.41 -28.65
N SER A 186 12.84 -4.20 -28.50
CA SER A 186 13.77 -4.10 -29.61
C SER A 186 14.38 -5.46 -30.00
N GLU A 187 14.99 -5.53 -31.19
CA GLU A 187 15.69 -6.75 -31.67
C GLU A 187 16.84 -7.18 -30.76
N LYS A 188 17.56 -6.22 -30.18
CA LYS A 188 18.65 -6.48 -29.21
C LYS A 188 18.16 -6.75 -27.78
N GLY A 189 16.84 -6.93 -27.57
CA GLY A 189 16.26 -7.32 -26.30
C GLY A 189 16.13 -6.19 -25.26
N TRP A 190 16.04 -4.93 -25.72
CA TRP A 190 15.68 -3.80 -24.86
C TRP A 190 14.18 -3.68 -24.72
N ILE A 191 13.69 -3.38 -23.53
CA ILE A 191 12.27 -3.20 -23.22
C ILE A 191 12.00 -1.85 -22.57
N ARG A 192 10.85 -1.27 -22.91
CA ARG A 192 10.32 -0.07 -22.25
C ARG A 192 8.80 -0.03 -22.32
N ALA A 193 8.19 0.71 -21.42
CA ALA A 193 6.75 0.98 -21.40
C ALA A 193 6.48 2.46 -21.72
N LEU A 194 5.73 2.74 -22.75
CA LEU A 194 5.21 4.05 -23.08
C LEU A 194 3.89 4.27 -22.31
N LYS A 195 3.62 5.46 -21.85
CA LYS A 195 2.35 5.79 -21.21
C LYS A 195 1.23 5.86 -22.25
N GLY A 196 0.12 5.18 -21.98
CA GLY A 196 -1.02 5.10 -22.88
C GLY A 196 -0.87 4.06 -24.00
N HIS A 197 -1.92 3.91 -24.82
CA HIS A 197 -1.93 3.05 -26.01
C HIS A 197 -1.46 3.88 -27.22
N VAL A 198 -0.17 3.83 -27.51
CA VAL A 198 0.48 4.56 -28.62
C VAL A 198 0.42 3.71 -29.88
N GLN A 199 -0.28 4.18 -30.91
CA GLN A 199 -0.41 3.49 -32.19
C GLN A 199 0.75 3.83 -33.15
N ASP A 200 1.19 5.09 -33.16
CA ASP A 200 2.30 5.51 -34.02
C ASP A 200 3.64 5.34 -33.29
N LEU A 201 4.37 4.33 -33.69
CA LEU A 201 5.70 3.99 -33.17
C LEU A 201 6.84 4.46 -34.07
N ALA A 202 6.56 5.14 -35.19
CA ALA A 202 7.57 5.57 -36.16
C ALA A 202 8.54 6.62 -35.58
N THR A 203 8.11 7.36 -34.55
CA THR A 203 8.92 8.39 -33.88
C THR A 203 9.85 7.83 -32.81
N LEU A 204 9.80 6.52 -32.52
CA LEU A 204 10.59 5.92 -31.48
C LEU A 204 12.06 5.81 -31.85
N THR A 205 12.92 6.27 -30.96
CA THR A 205 14.37 6.13 -31.09
C THR A 205 14.85 4.83 -30.43
N PHE A 206 15.74 4.13 -31.10
CA PHE A 206 16.43 2.93 -30.61
C PHE A 206 17.93 3.20 -30.49
N LYS A 207 18.68 2.30 -29.87
CA LYS A 207 20.14 2.35 -29.87
C LYS A 207 20.70 2.11 -31.29
N THR A 208 21.97 2.47 -31.48
CA THR A 208 22.68 2.24 -32.74
C THR A 208 22.57 0.79 -33.19
N ASP A 209 22.17 0.57 -34.41
CA ASP A 209 21.94 -0.74 -35.04
C ASP A 209 20.88 -1.60 -34.32
N ASP A 210 19.88 -0.96 -33.69
CA ASP A 210 18.74 -1.64 -33.09
C ASP A 210 17.44 -1.09 -33.65
N ARG A 211 16.38 -1.91 -33.66
CA ARG A 211 15.08 -1.55 -34.20
C ARG A 211 13.96 -2.28 -33.47
N LEU A 212 12.73 -1.88 -33.77
CA LEU A 212 11.54 -2.49 -33.21
C LEU A 212 11.47 -3.98 -33.58
N LYS A 213 11.37 -4.85 -32.59
CA LYS A 213 11.06 -6.29 -32.78
C LYS A 213 9.57 -6.53 -32.64
N LEU A 214 8.96 -6.07 -31.54
CA LEU A 214 7.53 -6.22 -31.27
C LEU A 214 7.02 -5.11 -30.35
N SER A 215 5.72 -4.85 -30.44
CA SER A 215 5.01 -3.94 -29.54
C SER A 215 3.60 -4.47 -29.31
N PHE A 216 3.08 -4.21 -28.12
CA PHE A 216 1.71 -4.58 -27.77
C PHE A 216 1.18 -3.69 -26.65
N PHE A 217 -0.14 -3.63 -26.54
CA PHE A 217 -0.84 -2.91 -25.50
C PHE A 217 -0.99 -3.78 -24.25
N ALA A 218 -0.76 -3.16 -23.10
CA ALA A 218 -0.86 -3.78 -21.79
C ALA A 218 -1.32 -2.72 -20.76
N GLU A 219 -1.33 -3.10 -19.51
CA GLU A 219 -1.56 -2.22 -18.38
C GLU A 219 -0.41 -2.35 -17.38
N THR A 220 -0.23 -1.38 -16.51
CA THR A 220 0.76 -1.45 -15.42
C THR A 220 0.59 -2.68 -14.54
N THR A 221 -0.65 -3.16 -14.38
CA THR A 221 -0.99 -4.37 -13.62
C THR A 221 -0.82 -5.68 -14.40
N SER A 222 -0.49 -5.61 -15.71
CA SER A 222 -0.34 -6.79 -16.54
C SER A 222 0.94 -7.54 -16.22
N LYS A 223 0.87 -8.87 -16.20
CA LYS A 223 2.04 -9.76 -16.21
C LYS A 223 2.45 -10.03 -17.65
N LEU A 224 3.73 -10.01 -17.92
CA LEU A 224 4.30 -10.33 -19.23
C LEU A 224 5.06 -11.64 -19.16
N LEU A 225 4.79 -12.54 -20.09
CA LEU A 225 5.51 -13.80 -20.25
C LEU A 225 6.63 -13.60 -21.28
N VAL A 226 7.85 -13.89 -20.88
CA VAL A 226 9.05 -13.80 -21.71
C VAL A 226 9.57 -15.22 -21.94
N PHE A 227 9.58 -15.67 -23.18
CA PHE A 227 10.04 -16.99 -23.57
C PHE A 227 11.47 -16.91 -24.10
N ALA A 228 12.33 -17.79 -23.65
CA ALA A 228 13.73 -17.86 -24.06
C ALA A 228 14.06 -19.16 -24.78
N THR A 229 15.12 -19.14 -25.61
CA THR A 229 15.56 -20.29 -26.46
C THR A 229 15.89 -21.54 -25.65
N ASN A 230 16.27 -21.38 -24.34
CA ASN A 230 16.51 -22.52 -23.44
C ASN A 230 15.22 -23.19 -22.91
N GLY A 231 14.05 -22.82 -23.45
CA GLY A 231 12.75 -23.37 -23.04
C GLY A 231 12.27 -22.92 -21.66
N LYS A 232 12.92 -21.91 -21.05
CA LYS A 232 12.44 -21.26 -19.85
C LYS A 232 11.48 -20.11 -20.17
N VAL A 233 10.58 -19.85 -19.24
CA VAL A 233 9.67 -18.71 -19.27
C VAL A 233 9.94 -17.86 -18.05
N PHE A 234 9.98 -16.54 -18.22
CA PHE A 234 10.13 -15.55 -17.17
C PHE A 234 8.88 -14.70 -17.11
N THR A 235 8.56 -14.17 -15.93
CA THR A 235 7.41 -13.28 -15.76
C THR A 235 7.91 -11.90 -15.35
N LEU A 236 7.50 -10.86 -16.07
CA LEU A 236 7.75 -9.45 -15.74
C LEU A 236 6.42 -8.78 -15.41
N GLU A 237 6.45 -7.87 -14.46
CA GLU A 237 5.28 -7.05 -14.12
C GLU A 237 5.32 -5.74 -14.92
N GLY A 238 4.21 -5.32 -15.47
CA GLY A 238 4.08 -4.09 -16.25
C GLY A 238 4.51 -2.84 -15.48
N SER A 239 4.22 -2.80 -14.18
CA SER A 239 4.61 -1.71 -13.27
C SER A 239 6.11 -1.58 -13.05
N LYS A 240 6.87 -2.64 -13.25
CA LYS A 240 8.33 -2.68 -13.06
C LYS A 240 9.11 -2.42 -14.36
N LEU A 241 8.41 -2.19 -15.46
CA LEU A 241 9.07 -1.88 -16.73
C LEU A 241 9.67 -0.46 -16.71
N PRO A 242 10.82 -0.25 -17.37
CA PRO A 242 11.40 1.08 -17.50
C PRO A 242 10.47 1.99 -18.30
N GLY A 243 10.39 3.26 -17.90
CA GLY A 243 9.56 4.26 -18.57
C GLY A 243 10.00 4.56 -19.99
N GLY A 244 9.10 5.17 -20.77
CA GLY A 244 9.28 5.39 -22.21
C GLY A 244 10.34 6.42 -22.62
N ARG A 245 11.06 7.05 -21.69
CA ARG A 245 12.16 7.97 -22.00
C ARG A 245 13.43 7.18 -22.32
N GLY A 246 14.08 7.50 -23.45
CA GLY A 246 15.32 6.83 -23.89
C GLY A 246 15.09 5.49 -24.57
N ALA A 247 16.09 4.63 -24.61
CA ALA A 247 16.05 3.33 -25.28
C ALA A 247 15.43 2.20 -24.44
N GLY A 248 15.09 2.43 -23.18
CA GLY A 248 14.66 1.42 -22.23
C GLY A 248 15.84 0.73 -21.53
N GLU A 249 15.63 -0.50 -21.05
CA GLU A 249 16.64 -1.31 -20.38
C GLU A 249 16.74 -2.70 -21.00
N PRO A 250 17.93 -3.34 -20.95
CA PRO A 250 18.06 -4.72 -21.41
C PRO A 250 17.24 -5.67 -20.52
N MET A 251 16.36 -6.48 -21.12
CA MET A 251 15.57 -7.46 -20.36
C MET A 251 16.41 -8.44 -19.55
N ARG A 252 17.63 -8.73 -20.00
CA ARG A 252 18.59 -9.60 -19.28
C ARG A 252 18.96 -9.11 -17.88
N LEU A 253 18.75 -7.82 -17.57
CA LEU A 253 18.95 -7.27 -16.21
C LEU A 253 17.76 -7.55 -15.27
N MET A 254 16.61 -7.90 -15.84
CA MET A 254 15.38 -8.10 -15.07
C MET A 254 15.21 -9.54 -14.59
N PHE A 255 15.85 -10.50 -15.29
CA PHE A 255 15.80 -11.92 -14.95
C PHE A 255 17.11 -12.63 -15.30
N ASP A 256 17.32 -13.82 -14.74
CA ASP A 256 18.57 -14.57 -14.84
C ASP A 256 18.55 -15.46 -16.11
N LEU A 257 18.85 -14.87 -17.28
CA LEU A 257 19.04 -15.60 -18.54
C LEU A 257 20.54 -15.68 -18.88
N GLU A 258 21.04 -16.88 -19.13
CA GLU A 258 22.41 -17.15 -19.54
C GLU A 258 22.72 -16.43 -20.88
N GLN A 259 23.99 -16.03 -21.10
CA GLN A 259 24.37 -15.22 -22.28
C GLN A 259 24.20 -15.93 -23.61
N GLU A 260 24.22 -17.25 -23.61
CA GLU A 260 24.11 -18.11 -24.79
C GLU A 260 22.68 -18.19 -25.35
N HIS A 261 21.69 -17.71 -24.62
CA HIS A 261 20.27 -17.82 -24.94
C HIS A 261 19.65 -16.49 -25.27
N ASP A 262 18.71 -16.50 -26.21
CA ASP A 262 17.98 -15.32 -26.67
C ASP A 262 16.50 -15.36 -26.30
N ILE A 263 15.86 -14.19 -26.42
CA ILE A 263 14.42 -14.05 -26.19
C ILE A 263 13.68 -14.38 -27.47
N VAL A 264 12.82 -15.36 -27.41
CA VAL A 264 11.98 -15.83 -28.55
C VAL A 264 10.77 -14.90 -28.71
N GLU A 265 9.98 -14.74 -27.63
CA GLU A 265 8.70 -14.04 -27.68
C GLU A 265 8.44 -13.32 -26.35
N VAL A 266 7.70 -12.23 -26.39
CA VAL A 266 7.21 -11.51 -25.22
C VAL A 266 5.73 -11.21 -25.42
N VAL A 267 4.88 -11.64 -24.50
CA VAL A 267 3.42 -11.51 -24.63
C VAL A 267 2.75 -11.14 -23.31
N PRO A 268 1.65 -10.41 -23.35
CA PRO A 268 0.87 -10.17 -22.13
C PRO A 268 0.14 -11.46 -21.71
N TYR A 269 0.24 -11.80 -20.44
CA TYR A 269 -0.57 -12.84 -19.82
C TYR A 269 -2.03 -12.40 -19.75
N ARG A 270 -2.95 -13.26 -20.19
CA ARG A 270 -4.41 -12.98 -20.19
C ARG A 270 -5.21 -14.00 -19.38
N GLY A 271 -4.60 -15.14 -19.03
CA GLY A 271 -5.24 -16.25 -18.34
C GLY A 271 -6.16 -17.09 -19.21
N GLY A 272 -6.29 -18.37 -18.89
CA GLY A 272 -7.25 -19.28 -19.53
C GLY A 272 -6.97 -19.65 -20.98
N ARG A 273 -5.90 -19.13 -21.61
CA ARG A 273 -5.49 -19.50 -22.98
C ARG A 273 -4.58 -20.72 -22.96
N LYS A 274 -4.39 -21.31 -24.13
CA LYS A 274 -3.40 -22.37 -24.34
C LYS A 274 -2.36 -21.88 -25.34
N ALA A 275 -1.10 -22.27 -25.15
CA ALA A 275 0.00 -21.97 -26.06
C ALA A 275 0.60 -23.26 -26.59
N LEU A 276 0.89 -23.27 -27.88
CA LEU A 276 1.68 -24.32 -28.56
C LEU A 276 3.14 -23.86 -28.54
N LEU A 277 3.98 -24.60 -27.83
CA LEU A 277 5.43 -24.43 -27.84
C LEU A 277 6.06 -25.39 -28.83
N ALA A 278 7.04 -24.91 -29.61
CA ALA A 278 7.74 -25.76 -30.54
C ALA A 278 9.23 -25.45 -30.57
N SER A 279 10.04 -26.52 -30.59
CA SER A 279 11.48 -26.45 -30.73
C SER A 279 11.93 -26.39 -32.20
N ARG A 280 13.17 -25.99 -32.43
CA ARG A 280 13.78 -25.91 -33.73
C ARG A 280 13.83 -27.29 -34.43
N GLU A 281 14.03 -28.37 -33.69
CA GLU A 281 13.95 -29.73 -34.22
C GLU A 281 12.53 -30.22 -34.54
N GLY A 282 11.51 -29.38 -34.28
CA GLY A 282 10.11 -29.68 -34.55
C GLY A 282 9.44 -30.60 -33.56
N ARG A 283 9.85 -30.53 -32.30
CA ARG A 283 9.11 -31.08 -31.15
C ARG A 283 8.22 -30.02 -30.57
N GLY A 284 7.08 -30.42 -29.99
CA GLY A 284 6.21 -29.45 -29.33
C GLY A 284 5.09 -30.07 -28.52
N PHE A 285 4.40 -29.26 -27.79
CA PHE A 285 3.23 -29.62 -27.00
C PHE A 285 2.40 -28.36 -26.69
N VAL A 286 1.16 -28.58 -26.31
CA VAL A 286 0.27 -27.51 -25.86
C VAL A 286 0.40 -27.38 -24.34
N VAL A 287 0.42 -26.15 -23.83
CA VAL A 287 0.48 -25.86 -22.40
C VAL A 287 -0.58 -24.81 -22.02
N ALA A 288 -1.21 -24.94 -20.87
CA ALA A 288 -2.09 -23.91 -20.34
C ALA A 288 -1.28 -22.65 -19.97
N GLU A 289 -1.77 -21.48 -20.33
CA GLU A 289 -1.06 -20.22 -20.06
C GLU A 289 -0.80 -20.01 -18.56
N ASP A 290 -1.72 -20.46 -17.70
CA ASP A 290 -1.59 -20.34 -16.25
C ASP A 290 -0.40 -21.14 -15.70
N GLU A 291 0.02 -22.20 -16.40
CA GLU A 291 1.22 -22.98 -16.08
C GLU A 291 2.53 -22.29 -16.46
N LEU A 292 2.48 -21.19 -17.21
CA LEU A 292 3.65 -20.48 -17.70
C LEU A 292 4.16 -19.40 -16.72
N ILE A 293 3.41 -19.08 -15.68
CA ILE A 293 3.80 -18.04 -14.70
C ILE A 293 5.02 -18.52 -13.92
N ALA A 294 6.08 -17.70 -13.92
CA ALA A 294 7.30 -17.91 -13.16
C ALA A 294 7.35 -16.96 -11.97
N ASN A 295 7.51 -17.48 -10.76
CA ASN A 295 7.53 -16.71 -9.52
C ASN A 295 8.94 -16.27 -9.09
N THR A 296 9.97 -16.62 -9.88
CA THR A 296 11.37 -16.30 -9.55
C THR A 296 12.12 -15.72 -10.74
N ARG A 297 13.16 -14.93 -10.47
CA ARG A 297 14.05 -14.39 -11.50
C ARG A 297 14.79 -15.45 -12.33
N LYS A 298 14.91 -16.68 -11.81
CA LYS A 298 15.52 -17.82 -12.52
C LYS A 298 14.62 -18.41 -13.60
N GLY A 299 13.36 -17.95 -13.67
CA GLY A 299 12.36 -18.44 -14.59
C GLY A 299 11.85 -19.85 -14.24
N LYS A 300 10.90 -20.33 -15.05
CA LYS A 300 10.30 -21.67 -14.98
C LYS A 300 10.69 -22.44 -16.23
N GLY A 301 11.33 -23.61 -16.08
CA GLY A 301 11.59 -24.50 -17.19
C GLY A 301 10.30 -25.19 -17.66
N VAL A 302 9.86 -24.88 -18.86
CA VAL A 302 8.62 -25.41 -19.45
C VAL A 302 8.93 -26.40 -20.54
N MET A 303 9.76 -26.02 -21.53
CA MET A 303 10.18 -26.92 -22.58
C MET A 303 11.60 -27.45 -22.37
N GLY A 304 11.76 -28.77 -22.25
CA GLY A 304 13.07 -29.40 -22.20
C GLY A 304 13.70 -29.44 -23.58
N VAL A 305 14.73 -28.61 -23.78
CA VAL A 305 15.54 -28.61 -25.01
C VAL A 305 16.95 -29.07 -24.69
N ASP A 306 17.52 -29.95 -25.51
CA ASP A 306 18.91 -30.41 -25.37
C ASP A 306 19.73 -29.74 -26.48
N THR A 307 20.87 -29.17 -26.17
CA THR A 307 21.79 -28.62 -27.18
C THR A 307 22.09 -29.64 -28.28
N PRO A 308 21.93 -29.28 -29.56
CA PRO A 308 21.75 -27.94 -30.14
C PRO A 308 20.28 -27.48 -30.32
N ASP A 309 19.27 -28.24 -29.86
CA ASP A 309 17.87 -27.85 -30.02
C ASP A 309 17.55 -26.62 -29.14
N GLU A 310 16.58 -25.82 -29.54
CA GLU A 310 16.13 -24.63 -28.83
C GLU A 310 14.63 -24.38 -29.03
N LEU A 311 13.98 -23.69 -28.06
CA LEU A 311 12.64 -23.20 -28.28
C LEU A 311 12.65 -22.17 -29.43
N ALA A 312 11.89 -22.42 -30.48
CA ALA A 312 11.92 -21.63 -31.70
C ALA A 312 10.62 -20.83 -31.93
N ALA A 313 9.49 -21.34 -31.46
CA ALA A 313 8.21 -20.67 -31.64
C ALA A 313 7.25 -20.90 -30.47
N VAL A 314 6.46 -19.89 -30.22
CA VAL A 314 5.35 -19.87 -29.26
C VAL A 314 4.14 -19.30 -29.99
N ARG A 315 3.04 -20.04 -30.03
CA ARG A 315 1.78 -19.57 -30.65
C ARG A 315 0.62 -19.88 -29.74
N PHE A 316 -0.19 -18.87 -29.41
CA PHE A 316 -1.45 -19.12 -28.71
C PHE A 316 -2.40 -19.86 -29.65
N VAL A 317 -3.12 -20.80 -29.07
CA VAL A 317 -4.05 -21.65 -29.81
C VAL A 317 -5.24 -20.84 -30.31
N GLU A 318 -5.37 -20.75 -31.64
CA GLU A 318 -6.46 -20.07 -32.34
C GLU A 318 -7.05 -21.07 -33.33
N GLY A 319 -7.93 -21.95 -32.87
CA GLY A 319 -8.57 -22.94 -33.76
C GLY A 319 -8.21 -24.39 -33.47
N ASP A 320 -8.45 -25.26 -34.42
CA ASP A 320 -8.46 -26.71 -34.27
C ASP A 320 -7.35 -27.43 -35.06
N HIS A 321 -6.58 -26.73 -35.90
CA HIS A 321 -5.51 -27.26 -36.70
C HIS A 321 -4.18 -26.53 -36.51
N VAL A 322 -3.09 -27.23 -36.81
CA VAL A 322 -1.72 -26.71 -36.81
C VAL A 322 -1.19 -26.78 -38.26
N ALA A 323 -0.68 -25.65 -38.73
CA ALA A 323 0.16 -25.60 -39.91
C ALA A 323 1.61 -25.39 -39.47
N ILE A 324 2.55 -26.21 -39.93
CA ILE A 324 3.96 -26.17 -39.61
C ILE A 324 4.80 -26.25 -40.89
N VAL A 325 5.87 -25.47 -40.95
CA VAL A 325 6.76 -25.42 -42.09
C VAL A 325 8.22 -25.47 -41.66
N GLY A 326 9.01 -26.27 -42.35
CA GLY A 326 10.43 -26.39 -42.10
C GLY A 326 11.31 -25.60 -43.06
N LEU A 327 12.62 -25.57 -42.77
CA LEU A 327 13.65 -24.99 -43.65
C LEU A 327 13.68 -25.66 -45.01
N ASN A 328 13.33 -26.94 -45.10
CA ASN A 328 13.18 -27.73 -46.33
C ASN A 328 11.95 -27.32 -47.16
N ARG A 329 11.25 -26.24 -46.80
CA ARG A 329 10.05 -25.72 -47.45
C ARG A 329 8.89 -26.72 -47.51
N LYS A 330 8.80 -27.66 -46.59
CA LYS A 330 7.65 -28.56 -46.53
C LYS A 330 6.63 -28.09 -45.53
N LEU A 331 5.42 -27.86 -46.02
CA LEU A 331 4.24 -27.52 -45.21
C LEU A 331 3.49 -28.79 -44.83
N LEU A 332 3.09 -28.90 -43.59
CA LEU A 332 2.21 -29.94 -43.07
C LEU A 332 1.08 -29.29 -42.27
N VAL A 333 -0.14 -29.75 -42.48
CA VAL A 333 -1.32 -29.37 -41.72
C VAL A 333 -1.87 -30.60 -41.02
N PHE A 334 -2.16 -30.52 -39.75
CA PHE A 334 -2.72 -31.64 -38.98
C PHE A 334 -3.62 -31.14 -37.84
N PRO A 335 -4.56 -31.98 -37.35
CA PRO A 335 -5.42 -31.62 -36.25
C PRO A 335 -4.65 -31.35 -34.93
N LEU A 336 -4.98 -30.27 -34.23
CA LEU A 336 -4.34 -29.87 -32.99
C LEU A 336 -4.49 -30.93 -31.87
N ASN A 337 -5.58 -31.70 -31.87
CA ASN A 337 -5.83 -32.77 -30.87
C ASN A 337 -4.79 -33.91 -30.93
N GLN A 338 -3.96 -33.98 -31.96
CA GLN A 338 -2.82 -34.90 -32.03
C GLN A 338 -1.61 -34.43 -31.22
N VAL A 339 -1.65 -33.19 -30.71
CA VAL A 339 -0.59 -32.61 -29.86
C VAL A 339 -1.00 -32.73 -28.39
N PRO A 340 -0.21 -33.41 -27.54
CA PRO A 340 -0.55 -33.55 -26.13
C PRO A 340 -0.52 -32.21 -25.39
N GLU A 341 -1.39 -32.08 -24.42
CA GLU A 341 -1.35 -30.99 -23.44
C GLU A 341 -0.48 -31.40 -22.26
N MET A 342 0.50 -30.59 -21.90
CA MET A 342 1.49 -30.89 -20.85
C MET A 342 1.88 -29.60 -20.13
N ALA A 343 2.08 -29.67 -18.81
CA ALA A 343 2.59 -28.53 -18.04
C ALA A 343 4.10 -28.27 -18.33
N ARG A 344 4.85 -29.30 -18.66
CA ARG A 344 6.28 -29.23 -19.02
C ARG A 344 6.74 -30.51 -19.71
N GLY A 345 7.78 -30.44 -20.54
CA GLY A 345 8.40 -31.62 -21.15
C GLY A 345 9.13 -31.29 -22.44
N LYS A 346 9.62 -32.32 -23.14
CA LYS A 346 10.23 -32.16 -24.46
C LYS A 346 9.20 -32.14 -25.62
N GLY A 347 7.95 -32.48 -25.31
CA GLY A 347 6.91 -32.60 -26.30
C GLY A 347 7.08 -33.78 -27.26
N VAL A 348 6.20 -33.81 -28.25
CA VAL A 348 6.18 -34.84 -29.31
C VAL A 348 6.66 -34.24 -30.63
N ARG A 349 7.11 -35.09 -31.56
CA ARG A 349 7.50 -34.65 -32.91
C ARG A 349 6.27 -34.12 -33.65
N LEU A 350 6.31 -32.88 -34.09
CA LEU A 350 5.24 -32.25 -34.87
C LEU A 350 5.37 -32.51 -36.34
N GLN A 351 6.58 -32.44 -36.90
CA GLN A 351 6.90 -32.73 -38.29
C GLN A 351 8.24 -33.44 -38.37
N LYS A 352 8.44 -34.30 -39.40
CA LYS A 352 9.68 -35.01 -39.64
C LYS A 352 10.53 -34.24 -40.67
N TYR A 353 11.73 -33.89 -40.27
CA TYR A 353 12.74 -33.27 -41.14
C TYR A 353 13.83 -34.27 -41.47
N LYS A 354 14.32 -34.28 -42.73
CA LYS A 354 15.53 -34.99 -43.09
C LYS A 354 16.76 -34.15 -42.79
N GLU A 355 16.69 -32.87 -43.10
CA GLU A 355 17.69 -31.83 -42.84
C GLU A 355 16.98 -30.55 -42.51
N GLY A 356 17.69 -29.67 -41.76
CA GLY A 356 17.13 -28.43 -41.26
C GLY A 356 16.20 -28.70 -40.10
N GLY A 357 15.35 -27.72 -39.75
CA GLY A 357 14.42 -27.78 -38.65
C GLY A 357 13.16 -26.99 -38.96
N MET A 358 12.34 -26.80 -37.97
CA MET A 358 11.16 -25.94 -38.01
C MET A 358 11.57 -24.47 -38.19
N VAL A 359 10.84 -23.77 -39.05
CA VAL A 359 11.00 -22.33 -39.25
C VAL A 359 9.86 -21.56 -38.56
N ASP A 360 8.60 -21.98 -38.85
CA ASP A 360 7.44 -21.33 -38.26
C ASP A 360 6.27 -22.31 -38.15
N LEU A 361 5.34 -21.97 -37.28
CA LEU A 361 4.07 -22.68 -37.14
C LEU A 361 2.94 -21.68 -36.81
N LYS A 362 1.72 -22.10 -37.17
CA LYS A 362 0.50 -21.34 -36.91
C LYS A 362 -0.63 -22.28 -36.49
N THR A 363 -1.46 -21.85 -35.55
CA THR A 363 -2.74 -22.51 -35.26
C THR A 363 -3.85 -21.76 -35.97
N PHE A 364 -4.88 -22.45 -36.45
CA PHE A 364 -5.98 -21.85 -37.18
C PHE A 364 -7.21 -22.77 -37.16
N THR A 365 -8.38 -22.23 -37.51
CA THR A 365 -9.61 -23.02 -37.73
C THR A 365 -9.65 -23.52 -39.14
N LEU A 366 -9.76 -24.84 -39.37
CA LEU A 366 -9.73 -25.43 -40.70
C LEU A 366 -10.83 -24.86 -41.59
N ALA A 367 -12.02 -24.59 -41.05
CA ALA A 367 -13.14 -24.03 -41.81
C ALA A 367 -12.83 -22.62 -42.35
N ASP A 368 -12.00 -21.83 -41.66
CA ASP A 368 -11.61 -20.47 -42.07
C ASP A 368 -10.50 -20.50 -43.13
N GLY A 369 -9.84 -21.64 -43.30
CA GLY A 369 -8.71 -21.83 -44.21
C GLY A 369 -7.38 -21.34 -43.64
N LEU A 370 -6.28 -21.63 -44.33
CA LEU A 370 -4.93 -21.24 -43.93
C LEU A 370 -4.55 -19.91 -44.57
N THR A 371 -4.20 -18.93 -43.70
CA THR A 371 -3.82 -17.58 -44.16
C THR A 371 -2.35 -17.28 -43.87
N TRP A 372 -1.70 -16.53 -44.76
CA TRP A 372 -0.36 -15.97 -44.57
C TRP A 372 -0.22 -14.63 -45.30
N LYS A 373 0.84 -13.87 -45.00
CA LYS A 373 1.21 -12.65 -45.71
C LYS A 373 2.41 -12.86 -46.60
N ASP A 374 2.36 -12.33 -47.82
CA ASP A 374 3.53 -12.35 -48.74
C ASP A 374 4.51 -11.17 -48.43
N SER A 375 5.62 -11.13 -49.16
CA SER A 375 6.62 -10.07 -49.04
C SER A 375 6.11 -8.66 -49.37
N SER A 376 4.92 -8.53 -49.93
CA SER A 376 4.24 -7.29 -50.28
C SER A 376 3.09 -6.97 -49.31
N ASP A 377 3.05 -7.67 -48.16
CA ASP A 377 2.03 -7.57 -47.10
C ASP A 377 0.60 -7.94 -47.58
N ARG A 378 0.47 -8.64 -48.72
CA ARG A 378 -0.82 -9.12 -49.19
C ARG A 378 -1.20 -10.39 -48.46
N THR A 379 -2.43 -10.48 -47.98
CA THR A 379 -2.97 -11.66 -47.32
C THR A 379 -3.41 -12.69 -48.38
N TRP A 380 -2.90 -13.90 -48.26
CA TRP A 380 -3.31 -15.07 -49.00
C TRP A 380 -4.13 -16.00 -48.13
N THR A 381 -5.16 -16.61 -48.68
CA THR A 381 -5.99 -17.58 -47.96
C THR A 381 -6.16 -18.80 -48.87
N VAL A 382 -5.87 -19.99 -48.34
CA VAL A 382 -6.19 -21.28 -48.98
C VAL A 382 -7.38 -21.84 -48.22
N ALA A 383 -8.49 -22.02 -48.94
CA ALA A 383 -9.72 -22.54 -48.36
C ALA A 383 -9.57 -24.01 -47.92
N GLN A 384 -10.42 -24.47 -47.03
CA GLN A 384 -10.42 -25.84 -46.52
C GLN A 384 -10.41 -26.87 -47.65
N ALA A 385 -11.22 -26.65 -48.69
CA ALA A 385 -11.36 -27.56 -49.83
C ALA A 385 -10.04 -27.74 -50.61
N ASP A 386 -9.17 -26.73 -50.62
CA ASP A 386 -7.91 -26.72 -51.32
C ASP A 386 -6.72 -27.16 -50.45
N LEU A 387 -6.93 -27.29 -49.11
CA LEU A 387 -5.88 -27.71 -48.17
C LEU A 387 -5.64 -29.21 -48.12
N PHE A 388 -6.47 -30.05 -48.79
CA PHE A 388 -6.40 -31.52 -48.69
C PHE A 388 -5.03 -32.08 -48.99
N GLU A 389 -4.24 -31.43 -49.87
CA GLU A 389 -2.89 -31.91 -50.26
C GLU A 389 -1.88 -31.81 -49.11
N TRP A 390 -2.06 -30.87 -48.17
CA TRP A 390 -1.15 -30.62 -47.05
C TRP A 390 -1.66 -31.19 -45.72
N ILE A 391 -2.93 -31.64 -45.70
CA ILE A 391 -3.48 -32.32 -44.53
C ILE A 391 -2.87 -33.70 -44.38
N GLY A 392 -2.33 -34.00 -43.22
CA GLY A 392 -1.74 -35.29 -42.89
C GLY A 392 -1.82 -35.54 -41.36
N ASN A 393 -1.00 -36.48 -40.94
CA ASN A 393 -0.87 -36.77 -39.51
C ASN A 393 0.35 -36.05 -38.91
N ARG A 394 0.30 -35.80 -37.60
CA ARG A 394 1.46 -35.34 -36.87
C ARG A 394 2.68 -36.22 -37.15
N ALA A 395 3.86 -35.63 -37.27
CA ALA A 395 5.12 -36.28 -37.62
C ALA A 395 5.27 -36.75 -39.07
N ASP A 396 4.34 -36.46 -39.98
CA ASP A 396 4.55 -36.60 -41.41
C ASP A 396 5.62 -35.63 -41.94
N ALA A 397 6.14 -35.87 -43.12
CA ALA A 397 7.17 -35.02 -43.72
C ALA A 397 6.61 -33.71 -44.32
N GLY A 398 5.32 -33.70 -44.68
CA GLY A 398 4.68 -32.60 -45.41
C GLY A 398 5.03 -32.54 -46.89
N LYS A 399 4.46 -31.56 -47.61
CA LYS A 399 4.64 -31.33 -49.04
C LYS A 399 5.10 -29.89 -49.31
N LEU A 400 5.55 -29.62 -50.54
CA LEU A 400 5.90 -28.24 -50.92
C LEU A 400 4.68 -27.33 -50.77
N PRO A 401 4.84 -26.09 -50.27
CA PRO A 401 3.73 -25.21 -49.98
C PRO A 401 3.07 -24.69 -51.27
N PRO A 402 1.86 -24.12 -51.20
CA PRO A 402 1.16 -23.59 -52.35
C PRO A 402 1.92 -22.41 -52.99
N LYS A 403 1.56 -22.10 -54.26
CA LYS A 403 2.09 -20.90 -54.92
C LYS A 403 1.76 -19.64 -54.10
N GLY A 404 2.72 -18.74 -53.99
CA GLY A 404 2.55 -17.51 -53.22
C GLY A 404 2.97 -17.64 -51.75
N PHE A 405 3.31 -18.82 -51.25
CA PHE A 405 3.85 -18.98 -49.92
C PHE A 405 5.24 -18.32 -49.77
N PRO A 406 5.52 -17.53 -48.72
CA PRO A 406 6.75 -16.74 -48.57
C PRO A 406 8.02 -17.59 -48.69
N LYS A 407 9.06 -17.04 -49.35
CA LYS A 407 10.39 -17.67 -49.37
C LYS A 407 11.06 -17.75 -47.99
N THR A 408 10.64 -16.89 -47.07
CA THR A 408 11.08 -16.87 -45.68
C THR A 408 10.54 -18.04 -44.86
N ASN A 409 9.58 -18.81 -45.38
CA ASN A 409 8.86 -19.88 -44.67
C ASN A 409 8.17 -19.40 -43.41
N LYS A 410 7.62 -18.18 -43.39
CA LYS A 410 6.82 -17.62 -42.27
C LYS A 410 5.37 -17.40 -42.70
N PHE A 411 4.43 -17.61 -41.76
CA PHE A 411 3.00 -17.43 -41.98
C PHE A 411 2.60 -15.95 -41.85
#